data_7ba22cf9e136c8c761298aff102bfae3
#
_entry.id   7ba22cf9e136c8c761298aff102bfae3
#
_cell.length_a   1.000
_cell.length_b   1.000
_cell.length_c   1.000
_cell.angle_alpha   90.00
_cell.angle_beta   90.00
_cell.angle_gamma   90.00
#
_symmetry.space_group_name_H-M   'P 1'
#
loop_
_entity.id
_entity.type
_entity.pdbx_description
1 polymer ?
#
loop_
_entity_poly.entity_id
_entity_poly.type
_entity_poly.pdbx_seq_one_letter_code
_entity_poly.pdbx_strand_id
1 'polypeptide(L)'
;MNKKEAKRILHEAFGNYIDKGRELLFSCPSCNHHKRKLSINLDKNAFKCWICDYHGRNIRRLIRRYGTYSQLQKWEAISGRSDLERFADLFVERGIEEDKTKVELPLEFLSLATKNVPATGRQAKKYLRSRGVTDADMVRWKMGYCFSGEYRNRVIIPSFDDDGDVSYFIARSYNGDSYKYKNPKASKNIVFNELFIDWNDDLTIVEGVFDAVVAGNAAPILGSTLRTDSRLIQNIVYNDTPVYIALDPDAADKERKIIQTLLKYDIELYKIDVSGYEDVGSMSKDVFRERKQKATFIDRDNYLLLNLLSAI
;
A
#
# COMPACT_ATOMS: atom_id res chain seq x y z
N MET A 1 9.52 21.47 18.05
CA MET A 1 9.36 20.33 19.01
C MET A 1 10.29 20.50 20.22
N ASN A 2 9.80 20.29 21.43
CA ASN A 2 10.62 20.35 22.66
C ASN A 2 11.47 19.06 22.77
N LYS A 3 12.80 19.17 22.50
CA LYS A 3 13.71 18.01 22.51
C LYS A 3 13.83 17.31 23.86
N LYS A 4 13.71 18.05 24.99
CA LYS A 4 13.78 17.48 26.34
C LYS A 4 12.58 16.55 26.58
N GLU A 5 11.39 17.01 26.21
CA GLU A 5 10.16 16.24 26.33
C GLU A 5 10.15 15.05 25.36
N ALA A 6 10.61 15.23 24.12
CA ALA A 6 10.75 14.16 23.15
C ALA A 6 11.64 13.03 23.67
N LYS A 7 12.81 13.36 24.25
CA LYS A 7 13.71 12.37 24.87
C LYS A 7 13.04 11.62 26.02
N ARG A 8 12.21 12.31 26.82
CA ARG A 8 11.47 11.70 27.93
C ARG A 8 10.46 10.68 27.40
N ILE A 9 9.67 11.04 26.40
CA ILE A 9 8.66 10.14 25.80
C ILE A 9 9.34 8.92 25.17
N LEU A 10 10.45 9.11 24.45
CA LEU A 10 11.20 8.01 23.87
C LEU A 10 11.82 7.09 24.92
N HIS A 11 12.28 7.64 26.05
CA HIS A 11 12.73 6.86 27.18
C HIS A 11 11.59 6.05 27.81
N GLU A 12 10.43 6.64 27.98
CA GLU A 12 9.23 5.94 28.46
C GLU A 12 8.81 4.80 27.50
N ALA A 13 8.96 4.99 26.18
CA ALA A 13 8.54 4.03 25.17
C ALA A 13 9.55 2.89 24.93
N PHE A 14 10.86 3.20 24.91
CA PHE A 14 11.90 2.27 24.44
C PHE A 14 12.99 2.00 25.49
N GLY A 15 12.82 2.57 26.69
CA GLY A 15 13.77 2.38 27.81
C GLY A 15 15.05 3.21 27.67
N ASN A 16 16.11 2.75 28.35
CA ASN A 16 17.35 3.50 28.43
C ASN A 16 18.06 3.65 27.07
N TYR A 17 18.61 4.82 26.82
CA TYR A 17 19.35 5.14 25.59
C TYR A 17 20.75 5.70 25.86
N ILE A 18 21.59 5.72 24.83
CA ILE A 18 22.87 6.42 24.80
C ILE A 18 22.70 7.69 23.98
N ASP A 19 22.93 8.85 24.57
CA ASP A 19 22.91 10.13 23.87
C ASP A 19 24.27 10.38 23.19
N LYS A 20 24.25 10.51 21.87
CA LYS A 20 25.40 10.86 21.01
C LYS A 20 25.27 12.28 20.41
N GLY A 21 24.51 13.15 21.07
CA GLY A 21 24.23 14.51 20.63
C GLY A 21 23.13 14.56 19.58
N ARG A 22 23.43 14.25 18.32
CA ARG A 22 22.42 14.22 17.24
C ARG A 22 21.63 12.93 17.16
N GLU A 23 22.16 11.85 17.72
CA GLU A 23 21.58 10.50 17.63
C GLU A 23 21.35 9.94 19.03
N LEU A 24 20.17 9.38 19.26
CA LEU A 24 19.81 8.65 20.47
C LEU A 24 19.80 7.16 20.14
N LEU A 25 20.62 6.36 20.83
CA LEU A 25 20.75 4.94 20.54
C LEU A 25 19.95 4.10 21.55
N PHE A 26 18.96 3.39 21.04
CA PHE A 26 18.05 2.51 21.78
C PHE A 26 18.28 1.03 21.42
N SER A 27 17.76 0.13 22.24
CA SER A 27 17.51 -1.26 21.83
C SER A 27 16.41 -1.29 20.79
N CYS A 28 16.58 -2.06 19.73
CA CYS A 28 15.60 -2.11 18.66
C CYS A 28 14.41 -3.01 19.05
N PRO A 29 13.17 -2.52 19.10
CA PRO A 29 12.02 -3.34 19.44
C PRO A 29 11.62 -4.30 18.32
N SER A 30 12.09 -4.08 17.09
CA SER A 30 11.80 -4.95 15.95
C SER A 30 12.61 -6.24 15.99
N CYS A 31 13.93 -6.17 16.25
CA CYS A 31 14.79 -7.35 16.23
C CYS A 31 15.28 -7.80 17.63
N ASN A 32 14.96 -7.05 18.68
CA ASN A 32 15.34 -7.31 20.07
C ASN A 32 16.85 -7.63 20.27
N HIS A 33 17.71 -7.04 19.43
CA HIS A 33 19.15 -7.25 19.53
C HIS A 33 19.70 -6.67 20.85
N HIS A 34 20.58 -7.41 21.52
CA HIS A 34 21.14 -7.04 22.83
C HIS A 34 21.90 -5.69 22.86
N LYS A 35 22.45 -5.25 21.73
CA LYS A 35 23.14 -3.94 21.61
C LYS A 35 22.17 -2.85 21.17
N ARG A 36 22.34 -1.66 21.72
CA ARG A 36 21.57 -0.46 21.31
C ARG A 36 22.02 -0.02 19.92
N LYS A 37 21.30 -0.45 18.89
CA LYS A 37 21.61 -0.20 17.48
C LYS A 37 20.47 0.48 16.74
N LEU A 38 19.37 0.78 17.41
CA LEU A 38 18.33 1.67 16.89
C LEU A 38 18.74 3.11 17.14
N SER A 39 19.17 3.80 16.09
CA SER A 39 19.47 5.23 16.10
C SER A 39 18.22 6.04 15.81
N ILE A 40 17.91 7.04 16.65
CA ILE A 40 16.82 7.97 16.49
C ILE A 40 17.40 9.38 16.41
N ASN A 41 17.07 10.11 15.33
CA ASN A 41 17.46 11.49 15.08
C ASN A 41 16.24 12.40 15.17
N LEU A 42 16.18 13.23 16.21
CA LEU A 42 15.05 14.13 16.47
C LEU A 42 14.96 15.29 15.46
N ASP A 43 16.10 15.75 14.93
CA ASP A 43 16.14 16.87 13.99
C ASP A 43 15.65 16.45 12.60
N LYS A 44 15.95 15.20 12.21
CA LYS A 44 15.53 14.62 10.94
C LYS A 44 14.19 13.89 11.04
N ASN A 45 13.60 13.80 12.25
CA ASN A 45 12.41 12.98 12.52
C ASN A 45 12.54 11.56 11.96
N ALA A 46 13.71 10.92 12.13
CA ALA A 46 14.04 9.65 11.49
C ALA A 46 14.64 8.67 12.48
N PHE A 47 14.52 7.38 12.16
CA PHE A 47 15.14 6.30 12.91
C PHE A 47 15.69 5.21 11.97
N LYS A 48 16.74 4.50 12.43
CA LYS A 48 17.30 3.35 11.72
C LYS A 48 17.94 2.37 12.70
N CYS A 49 17.62 1.09 12.54
CA CYS A 49 18.35 0.01 13.21
C CYS A 49 19.48 -0.50 12.31
N TRP A 50 20.71 -0.46 12.81
CA TRP A 50 21.92 -0.90 12.09
C TRP A 50 22.11 -2.42 12.08
N ILE A 51 21.16 -3.21 12.62
CA ILE A 51 21.20 -4.68 12.63
C ILE A 51 20.17 -5.26 11.65
N CYS A 52 18.89 -4.87 11.79
CA CYS A 52 17.80 -5.44 10.99
C CYS A 52 17.34 -4.50 9.86
N ASP A 53 18.00 -3.37 9.70
CA ASP A 53 17.68 -2.31 8.73
C ASP A 53 16.27 -1.69 8.87
N TYR A 54 15.55 -1.98 9.97
CA TYR A 54 14.27 -1.34 10.25
C TYR A 54 14.48 0.17 10.41
N HIS A 55 13.84 0.95 9.56
CA HIS A 55 14.02 2.39 9.48
C HIS A 55 12.71 3.11 9.12
N GLY A 56 12.70 4.43 9.26
CA GLY A 56 11.60 5.29 8.86
C GLY A 56 11.94 6.76 9.07
N ARG A 57 11.16 7.62 8.40
CA ARG A 57 11.30 9.08 8.48
C ARG A 57 10.16 9.72 9.29
N ASN A 58 9.58 8.97 10.23
CA ASN A 58 8.58 9.46 11.17
C ASN A 58 8.68 8.71 12.50
N ILE A 59 9.20 9.39 13.54
CA ILE A 59 9.35 8.79 14.89
C ILE A 59 7.97 8.45 15.49
N ARG A 60 6.92 9.20 15.16
CA ARG A 60 5.55 8.90 15.58
C ARG A 60 5.16 7.47 15.24
N ARG A 61 5.51 7.00 14.03
CA ARG A 61 5.26 5.63 13.58
C ARG A 61 5.96 4.58 14.45
N LEU A 62 7.21 4.85 14.86
CA LEU A 62 7.94 3.97 15.75
C LEU A 62 7.22 3.85 17.11
N ILE A 63 6.77 4.99 17.68
CA ILE A 63 6.02 5.02 18.94
C ILE A 63 4.67 4.33 18.79
N ARG A 64 3.96 4.56 17.68
CA ARG A 64 2.67 3.93 17.41
C ARG A 64 2.78 2.40 17.34
N ARG A 65 3.83 1.90 16.70
CA ARG A 65 4.02 0.44 16.50
C ARG A 65 4.47 -0.28 17.77
N TYR A 66 5.28 0.34 18.62
CA TYR A 66 5.95 -0.33 19.73
C TYR A 66 5.72 0.34 21.10
N GLY A 67 5.17 1.50 21.15
CA GLY A 67 4.81 2.22 22.38
C GLY A 67 3.36 2.00 22.78
N THR A 68 2.92 2.75 23.79
CA THR A 68 1.54 2.76 24.27
C THR A 68 0.76 3.92 23.65
N TYR A 69 -0.57 3.82 23.66
CA TYR A 69 -1.45 4.90 23.21
C TYR A 69 -1.19 6.24 23.96
N SER A 70 -0.95 6.19 25.28
CA SER A 70 -0.60 7.38 26.07
C SER A 70 0.72 8.04 25.62
N GLN A 71 1.73 7.24 25.26
CA GLN A 71 3.00 7.75 24.74
C GLN A 71 2.81 8.39 23.36
N LEU A 72 1.98 7.80 22.52
CA LEU A 72 1.63 8.35 21.21
C LEU A 72 0.93 9.71 21.37
N GLN A 73 -0.07 9.83 22.24
CA GLN A 73 -0.76 11.10 22.51
C GLN A 73 0.21 12.18 23.01
N LYS A 74 1.10 11.84 23.96
CA LYS A 74 2.12 12.78 24.44
C LYS A 74 3.04 13.25 23.32
N TRP A 75 3.45 12.33 22.41
CA TRP A 75 4.27 12.66 21.28
C TRP A 75 3.56 13.61 20.31
N GLU A 76 2.32 13.33 19.98
CA GLU A 76 1.50 14.15 19.09
C GLU A 76 1.34 15.59 19.65
N ALA A 77 1.13 15.72 20.93
CA ALA A 77 1.02 17.03 21.58
C ALA A 77 2.30 17.90 21.44
N ILE A 78 3.49 17.30 21.43
CA ILE A 78 4.75 18.05 21.30
C ILE A 78 5.24 18.19 19.86
N SER A 79 4.80 17.33 18.95
CA SER A 79 5.18 17.39 17.54
C SER A 79 4.37 18.38 16.71
N GLY A 80 3.36 19.01 17.31
CA GLY A 80 2.49 20.00 16.65
C GLY A 80 1.44 19.37 15.73
N ARG A 81 1.23 18.08 15.81
CA ARG A 81 0.15 17.37 15.12
C ARG A 81 -1.13 17.43 15.95
N SER A 82 -1.77 18.57 15.98
CA SER A 82 -3.12 18.74 16.56
C SER A 82 -4.22 18.69 15.48
N ASP A 83 -3.99 18.04 14.35
CA ASP A 83 -4.99 17.90 13.30
C ASP A 83 -5.94 16.70 13.51
N LEU A 84 -6.29 16.43 14.79
CA LEU A 84 -7.41 15.53 15.12
C LEU A 84 -8.73 16.00 14.48
N GLU A 85 -8.90 17.30 14.27
CA GLU A 85 -10.06 17.85 13.56
C GLU A 85 -10.07 17.43 12.08
N ARG A 86 -8.91 17.48 11.39
CA ARG A 86 -8.79 16.97 10.00
C ARG A 86 -8.92 15.46 9.92
N PHE A 87 -8.51 14.76 10.98
CA PHE A 87 -8.70 13.31 11.08
C PHE A 87 -10.19 12.97 11.24
N ALA A 88 -10.91 13.71 12.11
CA ALA A 88 -12.35 13.56 12.28
C ALA A 88 -13.11 13.83 10.96
N ASP A 89 -12.69 14.83 10.18
CA ASP A 89 -13.30 15.17 8.88
C ASP A 89 -13.19 14.04 7.84
N LEU A 90 -12.16 13.18 7.93
CA LEU A 90 -12.03 11.99 7.09
C LEU A 90 -13.06 10.91 7.42
N PHE A 91 -13.46 10.84 8.69
CA PHE A 91 -14.33 9.80 9.22
C PHE A 91 -15.74 10.32 9.57
N VAL A 92 -16.03 11.61 9.29
CA VAL A 92 -17.42 12.07 9.30
C VAL A 92 -18.13 11.28 8.20
N GLU A 93 -18.92 10.32 8.60
CA GLU A 93 -19.91 9.64 7.77
C GLU A 93 -20.80 10.73 7.12
N ARG A 94 -20.37 11.23 5.99
CA ARG A 94 -21.29 11.88 5.08
C ARG A 94 -22.19 10.76 4.61
N GLY A 95 -23.40 10.65 5.16
CA GLY A 95 -24.47 9.72 4.86
C GLY A 95 -24.51 9.11 3.45
N ILE A 96 -23.37 8.60 3.03
CA ILE A 96 -23.25 7.69 1.93
C ILE A 96 -23.75 6.39 2.53
N GLU A 97 -25.04 6.11 2.34
CA GLU A 97 -25.51 4.73 2.35
C GLU A 97 -24.49 3.98 1.49
N GLU A 98 -23.63 3.21 2.13
CA GLU A 98 -22.83 2.23 1.42
C GLU A 98 -23.85 1.34 0.74
N ASP A 99 -24.03 1.54 -0.56
CA ASP A 99 -24.75 0.60 -1.40
C ASP A 99 -23.90 -0.69 -1.38
N LYS A 100 -24.08 -1.47 -0.31
CA LYS A 100 -23.48 -2.79 -0.15
C LYS A 100 -24.20 -3.75 -1.09
N THR A 101 -24.13 -3.44 -2.40
CA THR A 101 -24.50 -4.43 -3.39
C THR A 101 -23.55 -5.60 -3.18
N LYS A 102 -24.10 -6.67 -2.59
CA LYS A 102 -23.36 -7.90 -2.33
C LYS A 102 -22.81 -8.40 -3.66
N VAL A 103 -21.49 -8.38 -3.78
CA VAL A 103 -20.81 -8.91 -4.97
C VAL A 103 -20.62 -10.40 -4.78
N GLU A 104 -21.09 -11.18 -5.72
CA GLU A 104 -20.88 -12.62 -5.74
C GLU A 104 -20.01 -12.99 -6.95
N LEU A 105 -19.19 -14.02 -6.78
CA LEU A 105 -18.44 -14.57 -7.92
C LEU A 105 -19.42 -15.18 -8.92
N PRO A 106 -19.10 -15.16 -10.23
CA PRO A 106 -19.93 -15.82 -11.24
C PRO A 106 -20.21 -17.27 -10.88
N LEU A 107 -21.43 -17.75 -11.10
CA LEU A 107 -21.82 -19.14 -10.82
C LEU A 107 -20.92 -20.15 -11.55
N GLU A 108 -20.43 -19.77 -12.73
CA GLU A 108 -19.51 -20.55 -13.58
C GLU A 108 -18.05 -20.38 -13.20
N PHE A 109 -17.73 -19.73 -12.10
CA PHE A 109 -16.35 -19.55 -11.63
C PHE A 109 -15.71 -20.89 -11.26
N LEU A 110 -14.55 -21.18 -11.86
CA LEU A 110 -13.73 -22.33 -11.54
C LEU A 110 -12.36 -21.86 -11.06
N SER A 111 -11.93 -22.37 -9.91
CA SER A 111 -10.65 -21.99 -9.31
C SER A 111 -9.47 -22.54 -10.10
N LEU A 112 -8.43 -21.72 -10.29
CA LEU A 112 -7.11 -22.13 -10.77
C LEU A 112 -6.15 -22.47 -9.61
N ALA A 113 -6.56 -22.20 -8.35
CA ALA A 113 -5.83 -22.54 -7.13
C ALA A 113 -6.00 -24.04 -6.76
N THR A 114 -5.88 -24.92 -7.74
CA THR A 114 -6.05 -26.39 -7.59
C THR A 114 -4.92 -27.13 -8.26
N LYS A 115 -4.57 -28.32 -7.74
CA LYS A 115 -3.54 -29.17 -8.32
C LYS A 115 -3.95 -29.67 -9.73
N ASN A 116 -5.21 -30.01 -9.91
CA ASN A 116 -5.74 -30.60 -11.15
C ASN A 116 -6.67 -29.59 -11.85
N VAL A 117 -6.07 -28.68 -12.65
CA VAL A 117 -6.83 -27.74 -13.46
C VAL A 117 -7.49 -28.49 -14.64
N PRO A 118 -8.83 -28.40 -14.80
CA PRO A 118 -9.53 -28.99 -15.94
C PRO A 118 -8.96 -28.51 -17.28
N ALA A 119 -9.20 -29.30 -18.35
CA ALA A 119 -8.75 -28.94 -19.69
C ALA A 119 -9.22 -27.55 -20.13
N THR A 120 -10.43 -27.15 -19.73
CA THR A 120 -11.04 -25.84 -19.98
C THR A 120 -10.26 -24.68 -19.34
N GLY A 121 -9.50 -24.92 -18.27
CA GLY A 121 -8.70 -23.89 -17.57
C GLY A 121 -7.27 -23.73 -18.08
N ARG A 122 -6.80 -24.62 -18.97
CA ARG A 122 -5.39 -24.59 -19.43
C ARG A 122 -5.02 -23.29 -20.13
N GLN A 123 -5.92 -22.76 -20.95
CA GLN A 123 -5.68 -21.50 -21.67
C GLN A 123 -5.63 -20.31 -20.71
N ALA A 124 -6.55 -20.24 -19.75
CA ALA A 124 -6.55 -19.23 -18.70
C ALA A 124 -5.26 -19.27 -17.86
N LYS A 125 -4.82 -20.49 -17.47
CA LYS A 125 -3.56 -20.69 -16.73
C LYS A 125 -2.33 -20.28 -17.57
N LYS A 126 -2.32 -20.63 -18.87
CA LYS A 126 -1.24 -20.21 -19.81
C LYS A 126 -1.17 -18.68 -19.91
N TYR A 127 -2.32 -18.02 -20.02
CA TYR A 127 -2.40 -16.57 -20.07
C TYR A 127 -1.84 -15.92 -18.78
N LEU A 128 -2.24 -16.39 -17.61
CA LEU A 128 -1.71 -15.87 -16.33
C LEU A 128 -0.19 -16.02 -16.23
N ARG A 129 0.34 -17.18 -16.64
CA ARG A 129 1.79 -17.41 -16.67
C ARG A 129 2.52 -16.51 -17.66
N SER A 130 1.92 -16.19 -18.82
CA SER A 130 2.50 -15.21 -19.77
C SER A 130 2.52 -13.79 -19.23
N ARG A 131 1.71 -13.51 -18.17
CA ARG A 131 1.71 -12.25 -17.41
C ARG A 131 2.60 -12.31 -16.16
N GLY A 132 3.49 -13.30 -16.05
CA GLY A 132 4.40 -13.43 -14.91
C GLY A 132 3.75 -13.97 -13.60
N VAL A 133 2.47 -14.36 -13.66
CA VAL A 133 1.75 -14.88 -12.48
C VAL A 133 2.15 -16.33 -12.23
N THR A 134 2.67 -16.62 -11.05
CA THR A 134 3.08 -17.96 -10.63
C THR A 134 1.90 -18.78 -10.09
N ASP A 135 2.07 -20.09 -9.92
CA ASP A 135 1.07 -20.94 -9.31
C ASP A 135 0.82 -20.52 -7.82
N ALA A 136 1.84 -20.05 -7.13
CA ALA A 136 1.69 -19.51 -5.77
C ALA A 136 0.85 -18.23 -5.75
N ASP A 137 1.03 -17.34 -6.74
CA ASP A 137 0.20 -16.14 -6.89
C ASP A 137 -1.26 -16.51 -7.17
N MET A 138 -1.51 -17.48 -8.04
CA MET A 138 -2.88 -17.96 -8.32
C MET A 138 -3.57 -18.46 -7.06
N VAL A 139 -2.84 -19.17 -6.19
CA VAL A 139 -3.36 -19.64 -4.89
C VAL A 139 -3.58 -18.47 -3.93
N ARG A 140 -2.58 -17.59 -3.76
CA ARG A 140 -2.66 -16.45 -2.86
C ARG A 140 -3.82 -15.53 -3.21
N TRP A 141 -4.00 -15.22 -4.50
CA TRP A 141 -5.03 -14.33 -5.00
C TRP A 141 -6.36 -15.04 -5.30
N LYS A 142 -6.50 -16.34 -4.98
CA LYS A 142 -7.70 -17.13 -5.24
C LYS A 142 -8.19 -17.02 -6.68
N MET A 143 -7.26 -16.89 -7.64
CA MET A 143 -7.58 -16.67 -9.06
C MET A 143 -8.35 -17.86 -9.65
N GLY A 144 -9.25 -17.55 -10.57
CA GLY A 144 -10.01 -18.54 -11.30
C GLY A 144 -10.31 -18.09 -12.72
N TYR A 145 -11.26 -18.77 -13.36
CA TYR A 145 -11.68 -18.47 -14.72
C TYR A 145 -13.13 -18.89 -14.93
N CYS A 146 -13.74 -18.35 -15.97
CA CYS A 146 -15.03 -18.81 -16.50
C CYS A 146 -14.83 -19.23 -17.95
N PHE A 147 -15.30 -20.45 -18.30
CA PHE A 147 -15.28 -20.95 -19.68
C PHE A 147 -16.64 -20.85 -20.37
N SER A 148 -17.70 -20.52 -19.64
CA SER A 148 -19.06 -20.33 -20.11
C SER A 148 -19.69 -19.10 -19.44
N GLY A 149 -20.95 -18.82 -19.75
CA GLY A 149 -21.75 -17.77 -19.14
C GLY A 149 -21.33 -16.37 -19.51
N GLU A 150 -21.75 -15.42 -18.66
CA GLU A 150 -21.53 -13.99 -18.88
C GLU A 150 -20.05 -13.60 -18.92
N TYR A 151 -19.22 -14.26 -18.11
CA TYR A 151 -17.78 -14.02 -17.99
C TYR A 151 -16.94 -15.01 -18.78
N ARG A 152 -17.52 -15.62 -19.79
CA ARG A 152 -16.81 -16.59 -20.67
C ARG A 152 -15.47 -16.05 -21.15
N ASN A 153 -14.48 -16.95 -21.20
CA ASN A 153 -13.11 -16.68 -21.64
C ASN A 153 -12.40 -15.58 -20.83
N ARG A 154 -12.69 -15.46 -19.54
CA ARG A 154 -12.07 -14.50 -18.65
C ARG A 154 -11.41 -15.17 -17.46
N VAL A 155 -10.22 -14.70 -17.10
CA VAL A 155 -9.67 -14.93 -15.78
C VAL A 155 -10.40 -14.03 -14.80
N ILE A 156 -10.70 -14.57 -13.62
CA ILE A 156 -11.37 -13.87 -12.53
C ILE A 156 -10.37 -13.73 -11.39
N ILE A 157 -10.16 -12.51 -10.93
CA ILE A 157 -9.30 -12.21 -9.80
C ILE A 157 -10.19 -11.59 -8.73
N PRO A 158 -10.59 -12.36 -7.70
CA PRO A 158 -11.43 -11.87 -6.61
C PRO A 158 -10.72 -10.82 -5.77
N SER A 159 -11.51 -9.95 -5.15
CA SER A 159 -11.13 -9.07 -4.07
C SER A 159 -11.94 -9.42 -2.83
N PHE A 160 -11.26 -9.54 -1.71
CA PHE A 160 -11.86 -9.80 -0.41
C PHE A 160 -11.68 -8.57 0.49
N ASP A 161 -12.71 -8.23 1.26
CA ASP A 161 -12.62 -7.24 2.32
C ASP A 161 -11.93 -7.81 3.57
N ASP A 162 -11.86 -7.03 4.63
CA ASP A 162 -11.26 -7.41 5.91
C ASP A 162 -12.03 -8.52 6.65
N ASP A 163 -13.32 -8.68 6.39
CA ASP A 163 -14.15 -9.78 6.92
C ASP A 163 -14.00 -11.08 6.12
N GLY A 164 -13.39 -11.03 4.93
CA GLY A 164 -13.18 -12.16 4.02
C GLY A 164 -14.33 -12.37 3.04
N ASP A 165 -15.27 -11.43 2.95
CA ASP A 165 -16.33 -11.45 1.96
C ASP A 165 -15.84 -10.90 0.61
N VAL A 166 -16.47 -11.38 -0.50
CA VAL A 166 -16.13 -10.87 -1.83
C VAL A 166 -16.64 -9.45 -1.99
N SER A 167 -15.70 -8.49 -2.04
CA SER A 167 -16.00 -7.06 -2.21
C SER A 167 -16.03 -6.62 -3.68
N TYR A 168 -15.27 -7.30 -4.53
CA TYR A 168 -15.17 -7.01 -5.98
C TYR A 168 -14.52 -8.17 -6.70
N PHE A 169 -14.42 -8.11 -8.03
CA PHE A 169 -13.52 -8.95 -8.83
C PHE A 169 -13.13 -8.26 -10.14
N ILE A 170 -11.98 -8.61 -10.65
CA ILE A 170 -11.56 -8.24 -12.01
C ILE A 170 -11.78 -9.44 -12.92
N ALA A 171 -12.45 -9.21 -14.05
CA ALA A 171 -12.65 -10.22 -15.08
C ALA A 171 -11.96 -9.78 -16.38
N ARG A 172 -10.81 -10.38 -16.68
CA ARG A 172 -9.99 -10.04 -17.84
C ARG A 172 -10.01 -11.15 -18.90
N SER A 173 -10.27 -10.77 -20.15
CA SER A 173 -10.21 -11.70 -21.28
C SER A 173 -8.82 -12.29 -21.48
N TYR A 174 -8.77 -13.59 -21.74
CA TYR A 174 -7.53 -14.31 -22.08
C TYR A 174 -7.48 -14.79 -23.54
N ASN A 175 -8.48 -14.45 -24.35
CA ASN A 175 -8.56 -14.84 -25.75
C ASN A 175 -8.59 -13.68 -26.74
N GLY A 176 -8.30 -12.45 -26.30
CA GLY A 176 -8.21 -11.27 -27.17
C GLY A 176 -9.53 -10.62 -27.54
N ASP A 177 -10.59 -10.81 -26.74
CA ASP A 177 -11.86 -10.09 -26.94
C ASP A 177 -11.64 -8.57 -27.00
N SER A 178 -12.47 -7.86 -27.76
CA SER A 178 -12.45 -6.40 -27.90
C SER A 178 -12.56 -5.66 -26.57
N TYR A 179 -13.30 -6.24 -25.62
CA TYR A 179 -13.40 -5.74 -24.25
C TYR A 179 -12.42 -6.50 -23.35
N LYS A 180 -11.25 -5.88 -23.11
CA LYS A 180 -10.22 -6.45 -22.22
C LYS A 180 -10.77 -6.79 -20.83
N TYR A 181 -11.61 -5.94 -20.28
CA TYR A 181 -12.20 -6.07 -18.94
C TYR A 181 -13.73 -6.06 -18.98
N LYS A 182 -14.34 -6.90 -18.16
CA LYS A 182 -15.78 -6.92 -17.90
C LYS A 182 -15.99 -7.13 -16.40
N ASN A 183 -15.91 -6.06 -15.64
CA ASN A 183 -15.99 -6.11 -14.18
C ASN A 183 -17.45 -6.05 -13.69
N PRO A 184 -17.74 -6.44 -12.44
CA PRO A 184 -19.07 -6.32 -11.86
C PRO A 184 -19.51 -4.86 -11.79
N LYS A 185 -20.83 -4.62 -11.87
CA LYS A 185 -21.43 -3.31 -11.65
C LYS A 185 -21.52 -3.03 -10.14
N ALA A 186 -20.40 -2.70 -9.50
CA ALA A 186 -20.33 -2.42 -8.08
C ALA A 186 -19.42 -1.23 -7.83
N SER A 187 -19.50 -0.66 -6.64
CA SER A 187 -18.63 0.44 -6.24
C SER A 187 -17.16 0.04 -6.33
N LYS A 188 -16.32 0.95 -6.84
CA LYS A 188 -14.87 0.81 -6.80
C LYS A 188 -14.25 1.53 -5.59
N ASN A 189 -15.06 2.10 -4.71
CA ASN A 189 -14.58 2.69 -3.46
C ASN A 189 -14.32 1.58 -2.42
N ILE A 190 -13.41 0.70 -2.76
CA ILE A 190 -12.95 -0.42 -1.95
C ILE A 190 -11.44 -0.37 -1.80
N VAL A 191 -10.90 -1.12 -0.87
CA VAL A 191 -9.50 -1.54 -0.88
C VAL A 191 -9.44 -2.92 -1.53
N PHE A 192 -8.86 -3.01 -2.73
CA PHE A 192 -8.83 -4.29 -3.45
C PHE A 192 -7.93 -5.28 -2.71
N ASN A 193 -8.51 -6.43 -2.36
CA ASN A 193 -7.86 -7.50 -1.60
C ASN A 193 -7.39 -7.06 -0.20
N GLU A 194 -8.18 -6.27 0.50
CA GLU A 194 -7.92 -5.72 1.82
C GLU A 194 -7.50 -6.80 2.84
N LEU A 195 -8.13 -7.98 2.79
CA LEU A 195 -7.80 -9.15 3.61
C LEU A 195 -6.32 -9.53 3.59
N PHE A 196 -5.61 -9.26 2.50
CA PHE A 196 -4.20 -9.65 2.32
C PHE A 196 -3.22 -8.48 2.45
N ILE A 197 -3.72 -7.29 2.79
CA ILE A 197 -2.87 -6.10 3.01
C ILE A 197 -2.34 -6.11 4.45
N ASP A 198 -1.03 -6.07 4.59
CA ASP A 198 -0.40 -5.78 5.87
C ASP A 198 -0.25 -4.26 6.04
N TRP A 199 -1.16 -3.67 6.80
CA TRP A 199 -1.14 -2.24 7.11
C TRP A 199 0.04 -1.81 8.00
N ASN A 200 0.74 -2.75 8.64
CA ASN A 200 1.91 -2.48 9.45
C ASN A 200 3.21 -2.45 8.64
N ASP A 201 3.17 -2.94 7.40
CA ASP A 201 4.26 -2.84 6.44
C ASP A 201 4.02 -1.73 5.43
N ASP A 202 5.01 -1.38 4.62
CA ASP A 202 4.80 -0.38 3.57
C ASP A 202 3.86 -0.89 2.48
N LEU A 203 2.96 -0.02 2.00
CA LEU A 203 2.00 -0.32 0.96
C LEU A 203 2.43 0.29 -0.37
N THR A 204 2.36 -0.47 -1.46
CA THR A 204 2.56 0.08 -2.81
C THR A 204 1.23 0.40 -3.47
N ILE A 205 1.04 1.62 -3.95
CA ILE A 205 -0.09 2.00 -4.81
C ILE A 205 0.31 1.79 -6.26
N VAL A 206 -0.50 1.02 -7.00
CA VAL A 206 -0.29 0.67 -8.41
C VAL A 206 -1.57 0.88 -9.22
N GLU A 207 -1.51 0.83 -10.56
CA GLU A 207 -2.70 1.04 -11.39
C GLU A 207 -3.61 -0.18 -11.45
N GLY A 208 -3.06 -1.34 -11.70
CA GLY A 208 -3.81 -2.55 -12.00
C GLY A 208 -3.52 -3.72 -11.06
N VAL A 209 -4.35 -4.76 -11.18
CA VAL A 209 -4.23 -5.95 -10.33
C VAL A 209 -2.97 -6.75 -10.64
N PHE A 210 -2.52 -6.80 -11.91
CA PHE A 210 -1.28 -7.52 -12.26
C PHE A 210 -0.05 -6.82 -11.68
N ASP A 211 -0.08 -5.48 -11.61
CA ASP A 211 0.96 -4.70 -10.96
C ASP A 211 1.02 -5.02 -9.47
N ALA A 212 -0.15 -5.13 -8.82
CA ALA A 212 -0.23 -5.50 -7.42
C ALA A 212 0.30 -6.91 -7.13
N VAL A 213 0.12 -7.86 -8.07
CA VAL A 213 0.71 -9.21 -7.95
C VAL A 213 2.24 -9.17 -7.96
N VAL A 214 2.83 -8.28 -8.77
CA VAL A 214 4.29 -8.09 -8.82
C VAL A 214 4.78 -7.36 -7.58
N ALA A 215 4.08 -6.30 -7.16
CA ALA A 215 4.49 -5.43 -6.06
C ALA A 215 4.35 -6.09 -4.66
N GLY A 216 3.45 -7.06 -4.49
CA GLY A 216 3.30 -7.84 -3.26
C GLY A 216 2.32 -7.24 -2.25
N ASN A 217 2.78 -6.45 -1.25
CA ASN A 217 1.88 -5.68 -0.38
C ASN A 217 1.46 -4.41 -1.14
N ALA A 218 0.38 -4.50 -1.91
CA ALA A 218 0.00 -3.46 -2.85
C ALA A 218 -1.51 -3.33 -3.03
N ALA A 219 -1.97 -2.10 -3.27
CA ALA A 219 -3.34 -1.76 -3.57
C ALA A 219 -3.46 -1.16 -4.99
N PRO A 220 -4.17 -1.81 -5.92
CA PRO A 220 -4.45 -1.24 -7.24
C PRO A 220 -5.58 -0.22 -7.18
N ILE A 221 -5.44 0.89 -7.90
CA ILE A 221 -6.48 1.93 -7.98
C ILE A 221 -7.59 1.63 -8.99
N LEU A 222 -7.46 0.56 -9.77
CA LEU A 222 -8.46 0.06 -10.73
C LEU A 222 -8.97 1.10 -11.73
N GLY A 223 -8.09 2.01 -12.17
CA GLY A 223 -8.43 3.11 -13.07
C GLY A 223 -9.32 4.19 -12.44
N SER A 224 -9.55 4.14 -11.12
CA SER A 224 -10.25 5.19 -10.38
C SER A 224 -9.30 6.35 -10.05
N THR A 225 -9.87 7.56 -9.91
CA THR A 225 -9.16 8.65 -9.26
C THR A 225 -9.34 8.48 -7.75
N LEU A 226 -8.24 8.30 -7.01
CA LEU A 226 -8.32 8.27 -5.56
C LEU A 226 -8.76 9.64 -5.04
N ARG A 227 -9.95 9.67 -4.47
CA ARG A 227 -10.48 10.84 -3.78
C ARG A 227 -9.97 10.84 -2.35
N THR A 228 -9.96 12.03 -1.72
CA THR A 228 -9.56 12.17 -0.30
C THR A 228 -10.40 11.33 0.65
N ASP A 229 -11.67 11.12 0.29
CA ASP A 229 -12.65 10.32 1.04
C ASP A 229 -12.68 8.84 0.61
N SER A 230 -11.75 8.39 -0.23
CA SER A 230 -11.71 6.98 -0.64
C SER A 230 -11.28 6.08 0.53
N ARG A 231 -11.87 4.89 0.61
CA ARG A 231 -11.57 3.88 1.64
C ARG A 231 -10.06 3.57 1.73
N LEU A 232 -9.37 3.50 0.59
CA LEU A 232 -7.92 3.29 0.56
C LEU A 232 -7.15 4.43 1.26
N ILE A 233 -7.47 5.69 0.96
CA ILE A 233 -6.81 6.84 1.61
C ILE A 233 -7.12 6.86 3.10
N GLN A 234 -8.37 6.62 3.48
CA GLN A 234 -8.77 6.55 4.89
C GLN A 234 -7.97 5.49 5.65
N ASN A 235 -7.85 4.27 5.11
CA ASN A 235 -7.10 3.20 5.74
C ASN A 235 -5.60 3.48 5.81
N ILE A 236 -4.99 4.05 4.77
CA ILE A 236 -3.59 4.48 4.80
C ILE A 236 -3.36 5.50 5.92
N VAL A 237 -4.22 6.51 6.02
CA VAL A 237 -4.11 7.57 7.04
C VAL A 237 -4.39 7.03 8.42
N TYR A 238 -5.44 6.21 8.58
CA TYR A 238 -5.80 5.58 9.85
C TYR A 238 -4.65 4.70 10.37
N ASN A 239 -4.05 3.90 9.49
CA ASN A 239 -2.95 3.03 9.84
C ASN A 239 -1.57 3.71 9.82
N ASP A 240 -1.46 4.98 9.38
CA ASP A 240 -0.19 5.69 9.20
C ASP A 240 0.82 4.85 8.38
N THR A 241 0.31 4.16 7.38
CA THR A 241 1.06 3.21 6.56
C THR A 241 1.95 3.98 5.59
N PRO A 242 3.27 3.72 5.51
CA PRO A 242 4.12 4.31 4.48
C PRO A 242 3.69 3.85 3.11
N VAL A 243 3.74 4.76 2.14
CA VAL A 243 3.27 4.49 0.80
C VAL A 243 4.39 4.62 -0.21
N TYR A 244 4.52 3.61 -1.05
CA TYR A 244 5.28 3.64 -2.28
C TYR A 244 4.32 3.84 -3.44
N ILE A 245 4.64 4.74 -4.35
CA ILE A 245 3.82 5.02 -5.53
C ILE A 245 4.55 4.49 -6.76
N ALA A 246 3.88 3.63 -7.52
CA ALA A 246 4.38 3.01 -8.74
C ALA A 246 3.24 2.97 -9.78
N LEU A 247 2.87 4.13 -10.30
CA LEU A 247 1.85 4.25 -11.35
C LEU A 247 2.52 4.24 -12.72
N ASP A 248 1.71 3.95 -13.74
CA ASP A 248 2.16 3.94 -15.12
C ASP A 248 2.68 5.33 -15.56
N PRO A 249 3.63 5.41 -16.52
CA PRO A 249 4.23 6.68 -16.91
C PRO A 249 3.22 7.72 -17.44
N ASP A 250 2.08 7.29 -17.97
CA ASP A 250 1.01 8.15 -18.48
C ASP A 250 0.02 8.63 -17.38
N ALA A 251 0.17 8.16 -16.16
CA ALA A 251 -0.70 8.48 -15.04
C ALA A 251 -0.22 9.66 -14.17
N ALA A 252 0.66 10.54 -14.68
CA ALA A 252 1.29 11.61 -13.91
C ALA A 252 0.30 12.52 -13.15
N ASP A 253 -0.85 12.85 -13.74
CA ASP A 253 -1.87 13.69 -13.07
C ASP A 253 -2.56 12.97 -11.90
N LYS A 254 -2.77 11.66 -12.01
CA LYS A 254 -3.30 10.83 -10.91
C LYS A 254 -2.27 10.73 -9.79
N GLU A 255 -1.02 10.45 -10.15
CA GLU A 255 0.11 10.38 -9.22
C GLU A 255 0.21 11.67 -8.40
N ARG A 256 0.20 12.82 -9.08
CA ARG A 256 0.25 14.14 -8.44
C ARG A 256 -0.86 14.33 -7.41
N LYS A 257 -2.10 13.98 -7.74
CA LYS A 257 -3.25 14.10 -6.84
C LYS A 257 -3.12 13.20 -5.61
N ILE A 258 -2.65 11.97 -5.80
CA ILE A 258 -2.42 11.01 -4.70
C ILE A 258 -1.34 11.53 -3.76
N ILE A 259 -0.19 11.97 -4.30
CA ILE A 259 0.91 12.55 -3.53
C ILE A 259 0.42 13.75 -2.71
N GLN A 260 -0.24 14.71 -3.35
CA GLN A 260 -0.76 15.91 -2.68
C GLN A 260 -1.74 15.56 -1.56
N THR A 261 -2.59 14.55 -1.78
CA THR A 261 -3.54 14.09 -0.78
C THR A 261 -2.83 13.50 0.41
N LEU A 262 -1.91 12.56 0.21
CA LEU A 262 -1.22 11.86 1.29
C LEU A 262 -0.26 12.77 2.07
N LEU A 263 0.39 13.73 1.39
CA LEU A 263 1.23 14.73 2.04
C LEU A 263 0.45 15.65 3.00
N LYS A 264 -0.87 15.88 2.78
CA LYS A 264 -1.70 16.63 3.73
C LYS A 264 -1.80 15.94 5.09
N TYR A 265 -1.71 14.62 5.10
CA TYR A 265 -1.79 13.79 6.30
C TYR A 265 -0.42 13.33 6.80
N ASP A 266 0.68 13.92 6.29
CA ASP A 266 2.07 13.60 6.64
C ASP A 266 2.43 12.12 6.50
N ILE A 267 1.80 11.43 5.56
CA ILE A 267 2.15 10.04 5.24
C ILE A 267 3.56 9.99 4.65
N GLU A 268 4.35 9.03 5.11
CA GLU A 268 5.69 8.76 4.56
C GLU A 268 5.57 8.23 3.14
N LEU A 269 6.09 8.99 2.15
CA LEU A 269 5.91 8.71 0.73
C LEU A 269 7.21 8.46 0.01
N TYR A 270 7.16 7.51 -0.93
CA TYR A 270 8.24 7.19 -1.84
C TYR A 270 7.71 7.02 -3.26
N LYS A 271 8.50 7.48 -4.25
CA LYS A 271 8.21 7.23 -5.66
C LYS A 271 9.16 6.17 -6.20
N ILE A 272 8.60 5.12 -6.79
CA ILE A 272 9.34 4.09 -7.52
C ILE A 272 9.46 4.53 -8.97
N ASP A 273 10.68 4.46 -9.51
CA ASP A 273 10.92 4.70 -10.93
C ASP A 273 10.45 3.49 -11.75
N VAL A 274 9.44 3.70 -12.60
CA VAL A 274 8.89 2.68 -13.52
C VAL A 274 9.38 2.86 -14.95
N SER A 275 10.28 3.82 -15.21
CA SER A 275 10.80 4.09 -16.56
C SER A 275 11.44 2.85 -17.21
N GLY A 276 11.28 2.73 -18.53
CA GLY A 276 11.77 1.58 -19.31
C GLY A 276 10.86 0.34 -19.28
N TYR A 277 9.70 0.43 -18.61
CA TYR A 277 8.66 -0.59 -18.59
C TYR A 277 7.31 0.03 -18.94
N GLU A 278 6.42 -0.75 -19.53
CA GLU A 278 5.06 -0.33 -19.87
C GLU A 278 4.25 -0.10 -18.59
N ASP A 279 4.34 -1.05 -17.65
CA ASP A 279 3.67 -1.06 -16.35
C ASP A 279 4.52 -1.86 -15.34
N VAL A 280 4.15 -1.84 -14.06
CA VAL A 280 4.79 -2.65 -13.02
C VAL A 280 4.58 -4.15 -13.29
N GLY A 281 3.43 -4.54 -13.85
CA GLY A 281 3.09 -5.92 -14.19
C GLY A 281 3.98 -6.53 -15.28
N SER A 282 4.70 -5.70 -16.04
CA SER A 282 5.70 -6.14 -17.02
C SER A 282 7.09 -6.38 -16.43
N MET A 283 7.31 -6.01 -15.15
CA MET A 283 8.56 -6.25 -14.44
C MET A 283 8.60 -7.66 -13.84
N SER A 284 9.80 -8.20 -13.65
CA SER A 284 9.96 -9.31 -12.70
C SER A 284 9.88 -8.81 -11.25
N LYS A 285 9.48 -9.69 -10.32
CA LYS A 285 9.42 -9.35 -8.88
C LYS A 285 10.77 -8.89 -8.33
N ASP A 286 11.88 -9.40 -8.87
CA ASP A 286 13.24 -9.01 -8.43
C ASP A 286 13.60 -7.62 -8.93
N VAL A 287 13.29 -7.28 -10.17
CA VAL A 287 13.47 -5.92 -10.72
C VAL A 287 12.63 -4.91 -9.93
N PHE A 288 11.37 -5.24 -9.68
CA PHE A 288 10.52 -4.37 -8.87
C PHE A 288 11.09 -4.13 -7.47
N ARG A 289 11.57 -5.19 -6.80
CA ARG A 289 12.18 -5.10 -5.46
C ARG A 289 13.43 -4.21 -5.48
N GLU A 290 14.29 -4.34 -6.49
CA GLU A 290 15.47 -3.48 -6.64
C GLU A 290 15.08 -2.00 -6.82
N ARG A 291 14.09 -1.71 -7.66
CA ARG A 291 13.59 -0.34 -7.85
C ARG A 291 12.93 0.23 -6.60
N LYS A 292 12.18 -0.58 -5.87
CA LYS A 292 11.60 -0.19 -4.58
C LYS A 292 12.67 0.20 -3.56
N GLN A 293 13.79 -0.51 -3.51
CA GLN A 293 14.93 -0.17 -2.62
C GLN A 293 15.58 1.16 -2.99
N LYS A 294 15.52 1.55 -4.28
CA LYS A 294 16.07 2.82 -4.81
C LYS A 294 15.04 3.94 -4.89
N ALA A 295 13.84 3.72 -4.36
CA ALA A 295 12.74 4.67 -4.46
C ALA A 295 13.09 6.03 -3.84
N THR A 296 12.64 7.09 -4.49
CA THR A 296 12.89 8.47 -4.07
C THR A 296 11.90 8.86 -2.99
N PHE A 297 12.40 9.29 -1.84
CA PHE A 297 11.57 9.85 -0.78
C PHE A 297 10.94 11.17 -1.22
N ILE A 298 9.65 11.36 -0.91
CA ILE A 298 8.90 12.57 -1.21
C ILE A 298 8.44 13.22 0.10
N ASP A 299 8.82 14.48 0.28
CA ASP A 299 8.29 15.37 1.30
C ASP A 299 7.72 16.64 0.65
N ARG A 300 7.16 17.54 1.47
CA ARG A 300 6.55 18.78 0.95
C ARG A 300 7.55 19.66 0.23
N ASP A 301 8.81 19.73 0.71
CA ASP A 301 9.83 20.62 0.19
C ASP A 301 10.38 20.12 -1.14
N ASN A 302 10.77 18.83 -1.20
CA ASN A 302 11.31 18.26 -2.44
C ASN A 302 10.23 18.05 -3.50
N TYR A 303 8.98 17.84 -3.11
CA TYR A 303 7.88 17.71 -4.06
C TYR A 303 7.61 18.99 -4.85
N LEU A 304 7.70 20.17 -4.21
CA LEU A 304 7.60 21.44 -4.90
C LEU A 304 8.74 21.61 -5.90
N LEU A 305 9.97 21.25 -5.51
CA LEU A 305 11.13 21.30 -6.39
C LEU A 305 11.02 20.37 -7.59
N LEU A 306 10.56 19.12 -7.38
CA LEU A 306 10.36 18.14 -8.44
C LEU A 306 9.30 18.60 -9.46
N ASN A 307 8.21 19.24 -9.01
CA ASN A 307 7.21 19.79 -9.90
C ASN A 307 7.72 20.99 -10.73
N LEU A 308 8.57 21.83 -10.16
CA LEU A 308 9.19 22.95 -10.88
C LEU A 308 10.14 22.44 -11.96
N LEU A 309 10.95 21.41 -11.66
CA LEU A 309 11.90 20.83 -12.61
C LEU A 309 11.22 20.04 -13.75
N SER A 310 10.05 19.46 -13.50
CA SER A 310 9.28 18.73 -14.52
C SER A 310 8.45 19.65 -15.44
N ALA A 311 8.37 20.95 -15.15
CA ALA A 311 7.67 21.96 -15.93
C ALA A 311 8.60 22.72 -16.90
N ILE A 312 9.91 22.46 -16.86
CA ILE A 312 10.95 22.98 -17.76
C ILE A 312 11.26 21.93 -18.81
#